data_21bf680cb6cbc0ad374735d0b74e812d
#
_entry.id   21bf680cb6cbc0ad374735d0b74e812d
#
_cell.length_a   1.000
_cell.length_b   1.000
_cell.length_c   1.000
_cell.angle_alpha   90.00
_cell.angle_beta   90.00
_cell.angle_gamma   90.00
#
_symmetry.space_group_name_H-M   'P 1'
#
loop_
_entity.id
_entity.type
_entity.pdbx_description
1 polymer ?
#
loop_
_entity_poly.entity_id
_entity_poly.type
_entity_poly.pdbx_seq_one_letter_code
_entity_poly.pdbx_strand_id
1 'polypeptide(L)'
;TVRKAIDSYDISFTSDLSECYQDLTIVNGNKTIGSQQIIDSHDVYYSDNCYSCDNIFGCYGLRKKSYCILNKQYTKEEYQELFPKLVELMKTYNEWGEFFPKELSPFGYNEAIVNEYMPLTKKEALAQGFRWQDNIPSTSGQETLKPENLPKNPKDYNDDLIKEIFACMNCRKNYRLISREIGFYKRLGLPIPTKCFNCRHERRMKARNPRTLWNAKCAKCNKNIITSYKPEDQEIYKIYCEKCYQQEVY
;
A
#
# COMPACT_ATOMS: atom_id res chain seq x y z
N THR A 1 2.84 -3.94 7.97
CA THR A 1 3.24 -3.78 9.38
C THR A 1 2.01 -3.95 10.24
N VAL A 2 2.09 -4.80 11.23
CA VAL A 2 1.03 -5.02 12.23
C VAL A 2 1.65 -4.78 13.60
N ARG A 3 0.96 -4.05 14.48
CA ARG A 3 1.38 -3.80 15.87
C ARG A 3 0.19 -4.00 16.81
N LYS A 4 0.43 -4.62 17.97
CA LYS A 4 -0.56 -4.80 19.05
C LYS A 4 -1.91 -5.29 18.52
N ALA A 5 -1.91 -6.38 17.76
CA ALA A 5 -3.13 -7.05 17.33
C ALA A 5 -3.49 -8.16 18.32
N ILE A 6 -4.75 -8.20 18.73
CA ILE A 6 -5.32 -9.23 19.61
C ILE A 6 -6.47 -9.90 18.87
N ASP A 7 -6.51 -11.22 18.85
CA ASP A 7 -7.58 -12.02 18.23
C ASP A 7 -7.98 -11.52 16.83
N SER A 8 -6.95 -11.24 15.98
CA SER A 8 -7.17 -10.64 14.67
C SER A 8 -6.42 -11.41 13.59
N TYR A 9 -7.07 -11.66 12.46
CA TYR A 9 -6.57 -12.49 11.38
C TYR A 9 -6.74 -11.81 10.00
N ASP A 10 -5.88 -12.17 9.04
CA ASP A 10 -5.91 -11.66 7.66
C ASP A 10 -5.92 -10.12 7.56
N ILE A 11 -5.04 -9.49 8.33
CA ILE A 11 -4.94 -8.03 8.48
C ILE A 11 -3.62 -7.48 7.94
N SER A 12 -3.64 -6.27 7.39
CA SER A 12 -2.45 -5.60 6.85
C SER A 12 -2.39 -4.12 7.18
N PHE A 13 -1.18 -3.62 7.48
CA PHE A 13 -0.89 -2.20 7.77
C PHE A 13 -1.71 -1.64 8.95
N THR A 14 -1.79 -2.36 10.05
CA THR A 14 -2.68 -2.06 11.18
C THR A 14 -1.91 -1.82 12.48
N SER A 15 -2.54 -1.12 13.43
CA SER A 15 -2.03 -0.97 14.78
C SER A 15 -3.15 -0.82 15.82
N ASP A 16 -2.90 -1.33 17.04
CA ASP A 16 -3.75 -1.18 18.22
C ASP A 16 -5.20 -1.63 17.95
N LEU A 17 -5.37 -2.93 17.68
CA LEU A 17 -6.67 -3.49 17.28
C LEU A 17 -6.98 -4.82 17.94
N SER A 18 -8.25 -5.17 17.98
CA SER A 18 -8.75 -6.44 18.47
C SER A 18 -9.99 -6.90 17.72
N GLU A 19 -10.15 -8.22 17.61
CA GLU A 19 -11.29 -8.86 16.95
C GLU A 19 -11.52 -8.37 15.50
N CYS A 20 -10.43 -8.24 14.73
CA CYS A 20 -10.47 -7.74 13.35
C CYS A 20 -10.19 -8.86 12.34
N TYR A 21 -10.90 -8.85 11.22
CA TYR A 21 -10.79 -9.87 10.20
C TYR A 21 -10.93 -9.32 8.78
N GLN A 22 -10.06 -9.77 7.85
CA GLN A 22 -10.05 -9.31 6.45
C GLN A 22 -9.96 -7.79 6.31
N ASP A 23 -9.02 -7.17 7.03
CA ASP A 23 -8.95 -5.72 7.15
C ASP A 23 -7.64 -5.12 6.61
N LEU A 24 -7.75 -3.90 6.09
CA LEU A 24 -6.61 -3.15 5.55
C LEU A 24 -6.55 -1.74 6.17
N THR A 25 -5.41 -1.40 6.78
CA THR A 25 -5.16 -0.05 7.34
C THR A 25 -6.15 0.33 8.44
N ILE A 26 -6.21 -0.47 9.50
CA ILE A 26 -7.02 -0.17 10.70
C ILE A 26 -6.10 0.38 11.79
N VAL A 27 -6.50 1.45 12.45
CA VAL A 27 -5.79 2.06 13.59
C VAL A 27 -6.78 2.30 14.72
N ASN A 28 -6.46 1.81 15.92
CA ASN A 28 -7.35 1.84 17.10
C ASN A 28 -8.74 1.29 16.75
N GLY A 29 -8.78 0.09 16.19
CA GLY A 29 -10.01 -0.58 15.76
C GLY A 29 -10.39 -1.75 16.66
N ASN A 30 -11.69 -1.95 16.84
CA ASN A 30 -12.23 -3.12 17.52
C ASN A 30 -13.44 -3.64 16.77
N LYS A 31 -13.52 -4.96 16.57
CA LYS A 31 -14.60 -5.63 15.82
C LYS A 31 -14.81 -5.02 14.44
N THR A 32 -13.78 -5.12 13.60
CA THR A 32 -13.88 -4.70 12.20
C THR A 32 -13.78 -5.91 11.27
N ILE A 33 -14.62 -5.94 10.25
CA ILE A 33 -14.65 -7.02 9.26
C ILE A 33 -14.73 -6.44 7.84
N GLY A 34 -13.84 -6.89 6.96
CA GLY A 34 -13.85 -6.55 5.54
C GLY A 34 -13.72 -5.06 5.26
N SER A 35 -13.00 -4.33 6.11
CA SER A 35 -12.96 -2.88 6.10
C SER A 35 -11.57 -2.34 5.79
N GLN A 36 -11.50 -1.08 5.31
CA GLN A 36 -10.22 -0.42 5.07
C GLN A 36 -10.23 1.04 5.50
N GLN A 37 -9.04 1.57 5.84
CA GLN A 37 -8.84 2.95 6.29
C GLN A 37 -9.78 3.36 7.43
N ILE A 38 -9.86 2.53 8.46
CA ILE A 38 -10.69 2.77 9.65
C ILE A 38 -9.79 3.26 10.78
N ILE A 39 -10.17 4.37 11.40
CA ILE A 39 -9.40 4.98 12.50
C ILE A 39 -10.34 5.29 13.67
N ASP A 40 -9.91 4.95 14.90
CA ASP A 40 -10.62 5.23 16.15
C ASP A 40 -12.10 4.78 16.12
N SER A 41 -12.36 3.58 15.61
CA SER A 41 -13.73 3.12 15.34
C SER A 41 -13.93 1.68 15.81
N HIS A 42 -15.16 1.31 16.14
CA HIS A 42 -15.51 -0.05 16.55
C HIS A 42 -16.85 -0.52 15.97
N ASP A 43 -17.05 -1.85 15.93
CA ASP A 43 -18.21 -2.47 15.31
C ASP A 43 -18.44 -1.98 13.87
N VAL A 44 -17.36 -2.08 13.03
CA VAL A 44 -17.32 -1.57 11.65
C VAL A 44 -17.27 -2.73 10.67
N TYR A 45 -18.21 -2.77 9.75
CA TYR A 45 -18.38 -3.86 8.81
C TYR A 45 -18.42 -3.33 7.38
N TYR A 46 -17.58 -3.87 6.50
CA TYR A 46 -17.56 -3.56 5.06
C TYR A 46 -17.54 -2.07 4.75
N SER A 47 -16.75 -1.31 5.52
CA SER A 47 -16.70 0.14 5.43
C SER A 47 -15.32 0.65 5.03
N ASP A 48 -15.26 1.83 4.41
CA ASP A 48 -14.01 2.42 3.95
C ASP A 48 -13.93 3.90 4.33
N ASN A 49 -12.71 4.32 4.71
CA ASN A 49 -12.37 5.72 5.02
C ASN A 49 -13.25 6.35 6.11
N CYS A 50 -13.54 5.59 7.18
CA CYS A 50 -14.36 6.03 8.29
C CYS A 50 -13.53 6.31 9.56
N TYR A 51 -13.90 7.38 10.29
CA TYR A 51 -13.13 7.91 11.42
C TYR A 51 -14.04 8.19 12.61
N SER A 52 -13.68 7.67 13.78
CA SER A 52 -14.43 7.84 15.05
C SER A 52 -15.90 7.44 14.87
N CYS A 53 -16.13 6.32 14.23
CA CYS A 53 -17.45 5.78 13.95
C CYS A 53 -17.72 4.54 14.79
N ASP A 54 -18.99 4.20 14.96
CA ASP A 54 -19.45 3.14 15.83
C ASP A 54 -20.71 2.48 15.24
N ASN A 55 -20.76 1.14 15.21
CA ASN A 55 -21.88 0.41 14.66
C ASN A 55 -22.25 0.86 13.23
N ILE A 56 -21.35 0.69 12.29
CA ILE A 56 -21.58 1.05 10.89
C ILE A 56 -21.38 -0.14 9.94
N PHE A 57 -22.17 -0.18 8.87
CA PHE A 57 -22.15 -1.22 7.87
C PHE A 57 -22.21 -0.67 6.45
N GLY A 58 -21.26 -1.05 5.59
CA GLY A 58 -21.23 -0.67 4.17
C GLY A 58 -21.07 0.84 3.96
N CYS A 59 -20.37 1.54 4.85
CA CYS A 59 -20.28 2.99 4.83
C CYS A 59 -18.96 3.48 4.22
N TYR A 60 -19.00 4.65 3.62
CA TYR A 60 -17.84 5.32 3.05
C TYR A 60 -17.72 6.78 3.52
N GLY A 61 -16.52 7.16 3.97
CA GLY A 61 -16.18 8.56 4.23
C GLY A 61 -16.84 9.19 5.47
N LEU A 62 -17.38 8.38 6.38
CA LEU A 62 -18.08 8.89 7.56
C LEU A 62 -17.11 9.36 8.65
N ARG A 63 -17.55 10.36 9.40
CA ARG A 63 -16.84 10.89 10.57
C ARG A 63 -17.80 11.11 11.74
N LYS A 64 -17.44 10.57 12.91
CA LYS A 64 -18.20 10.73 14.17
C LYS A 64 -19.68 10.39 14.00
N LYS A 65 -19.95 9.22 13.41
CA LYS A 65 -21.29 8.71 13.16
C LYS A 65 -21.49 7.35 13.78
N SER A 66 -22.72 7.06 14.20
CA SER A 66 -23.11 5.76 14.75
C SER A 66 -24.40 5.28 14.10
N TYR A 67 -24.59 3.96 14.11
CA TYR A 67 -25.80 3.31 13.60
C TYR A 67 -26.11 3.64 12.15
N CYS A 68 -25.11 3.54 11.26
CA CYS A 68 -25.28 3.82 9.84
C CYS A 68 -25.20 2.56 9.01
N ILE A 69 -26.06 2.43 8.00
CA ILE A 69 -26.02 1.41 6.96
C ILE A 69 -26.04 2.12 5.61
N LEU A 70 -25.04 1.83 4.75
CA LEU A 70 -24.87 2.45 3.43
C LEU A 70 -24.96 4.00 3.48
N ASN A 71 -24.27 4.59 4.45
CA ASN A 71 -24.25 6.02 4.77
C ASN A 71 -25.57 6.63 5.27
N LYS A 72 -26.64 5.84 5.38
CA LYS A 72 -27.91 6.30 5.99
C LYS A 72 -27.88 6.03 7.48
N GLN A 73 -28.19 7.05 8.27
CA GLN A 73 -28.29 6.94 9.73
C GLN A 73 -29.65 6.40 10.13
N TYR A 74 -29.63 5.47 11.08
CA TYR A 74 -30.80 4.85 11.70
C TYR A 74 -30.82 5.14 13.22
N THR A 75 -31.91 4.83 13.88
CA THR A 75 -31.91 4.72 15.36
C THR A 75 -31.12 3.48 15.76
N LYS A 76 -30.75 3.42 17.03
CA LYS A 76 -30.07 2.24 17.58
C LYS A 76 -30.90 0.98 17.41
N GLU A 77 -32.19 1.07 17.70
CA GLU A 77 -33.15 -0.02 17.64
C GLU A 77 -33.32 -0.52 16.20
N GLU A 78 -33.50 0.39 15.24
CA GLU A 78 -33.59 0.05 13.82
C GLU A 78 -32.30 -0.63 13.31
N TYR A 79 -31.13 -0.12 13.71
CA TYR A 79 -29.85 -0.73 13.34
C TYR A 79 -29.73 -2.15 13.89
N GLN A 80 -30.07 -2.34 15.17
CA GLN A 80 -30.01 -3.66 15.82
C GLN A 80 -31.00 -4.68 15.21
N GLU A 81 -32.09 -4.22 14.61
CA GLU A 81 -33.01 -5.07 13.87
C GLU A 81 -32.50 -5.39 12.45
N LEU A 82 -31.95 -4.42 11.75
CA LEU A 82 -31.55 -4.55 10.35
C LEU A 82 -30.21 -5.27 10.18
N PHE A 83 -29.23 -4.99 11.03
CA PHE A 83 -27.88 -5.54 10.92
C PHE A 83 -27.85 -7.08 10.89
N PRO A 84 -28.51 -7.82 11.78
CA PRO A 84 -28.54 -9.27 11.70
C PRO A 84 -29.17 -9.81 10.41
N LYS A 85 -30.18 -9.14 9.88
CA LYS A 85 -30.84 -9.53 8.61
C LYS A 85 -29.88 -9.38 7.42
N LEU A 86 -29.04 -8.33 7.41
CA LEU A 86 -28.01 -8.14 6.40
C LEU A 86 -26.93 -9.23 6.51
N VAL A 87 -26.49 -9.55 7.71
CA VAL A 87 -25.51 -10.62 7.96
C VAL A 87 -26.03 -11.96 7.42
N GLU A 88 -27.28 -12.32 7.73
CA GLU A 88 -27.90 -13.57 7.25
C GLU A 88 -28.06 -13.57 5.71
N LEU A 89 -28.41 -12.43 5.13
CA LEU A 89 -28.45 -12.29 3.68
C LEU A 89 -27.08 -12.53 3.03
N MET A 90 -26.02 -11.91 3.57
CA MET A 90 -24.65 -12.10 3.08
C MET A 90 -24.17 -13.55 3.26
N LYS A 91 -24.55 -14.22 4.34
CA LYS A 91 -24.26 -15.65 4.53
C LYS A 91 -24.93 -16.51 3.44
N THR A 92 -26.14 -16.17 3.04
CA THR A 92 -26.88 -16.89 1.99
C THR A 92 -26.13 -16.82 0.65
N TYR A 93 -25.44 -15.71 0.40
CA TYR A 93 -24.63 -15.49 -0.82
C TYR A 93 -23.15 -15.87 -0.65
N ASN A 94 -22.73 -16.38 0.51
CA ASN A 94 -21.33 -16.66 0.85
C ASN A 94 -20.41 -15.41 0.76
N GLU A 95 -20.93 -14.26 1.13
CA GLU A 95 -20.20 -12.97 1.14
C GLU A 95 -19.73 -12.56 2.54
N TRP A 96 -20.36 -13.08 3.60
CA TRP A 96 -19.98 -12.75 4.98
C TRP A 96 -18.60 -13.31 5.33
N GLY A 97 -17.69 -12.42 5.70
CA GLY A 97 -16.28 -12.76 5.99
C GLY A 97 -15.35 -12.62 4.79
N GLU A 98 -15.88 -12.41 3.58
CA GLU A 98 -15.06 -12.15 2.39
C GLU A 98 -14.78 -10.65 2.23
N PHE A 99 -13.59 -10.30 1.73
CA PHE A 99 -13.27 -8.92 1.38
C PHE A 99 -13.97 -8.51 0.07
N PHE A 100 -14.01 -7.22 -0.21
CA PHE A 100 -14.63 -6.70 -1.42
C PHE A 100 -14.10 -7.38 -2.69
N PRO A 101 -14.97 -7.77 -3.62
CA PRO A 101 -14.54 -8.31 -4.89
C PRO A 101 -13.76 -7.26 -5.69
N LYS A 102 -12.73 -7.70 -6.41
CA LYS A 102 -11.80 -6.83 -7.16
C LYS A 102 -12.48 -5.97 -8.22
N GLU A 103 -13.64 -6.39 -8.72
CA GLU A 103 -14.45 -5.69 -9.71
C GLU A 103 -15.00 -4.36 -9.18
N LEU A 104 -15.17 -4.24 -7.87
CA LEU A 104 -15.60 -3.00 -7.22
C LEU A 104 -14.48 -1.96 -7.09
N SER A 105 -13.22 -2.34 -7.34
CA SER A 105 -12.12 -1.36 -7.29
C SER A 105 -12.34 -0.24 -8.32
N PRO A 106 -12.31 1.03 -7.91
CA PRO A 106 -12.38 2.16 -8.85
C PRO A 106 -11.08 2.34 -9.66
N PHE A 107 -9.99 1.69 -9.23
CA PHE A 107 -8.65 1.85 -9.80
C PHE A 107 -8.29 0.69 -10.71
N GLY A 108 -7.47 0.98 -11.73
CA GLY A 108 -6.77 -0.04 -12.50
C GLY A 108 -5.64 -0.68 -11.69
N TYR A 109 -5.26 -1.92 -12.02
CA TYR A 109 -4.15 -2.64 -11.36
C TYR A 109 -2.85 -1.82 -11.34
N ASN A 110 -2.55 -1.14 -12.43
CA ASN A 110 -1.37 -0.30 -12.61
C ASN A 110 -1.44 1.07 -11.90
N GLU A 111 -2.57 1.42 -11.31
CA GLU A 111 -2.73 2.60 -10.46
C GLU A 111 -2.61 2.24 -8.98
N ALA A 112 -2.74 0.97 -8.64
CA ALA A 112 -2.76 0.49 -7.26
C ALA A 112 -1.36 0.06 -6.78
N ILE A 113 -1.15 0.11 -5.48
CA ILE A 113 0.13 -0.27 -4.84
C ILE A 113 0.49 -1.74 -5.08
N VAL A 114 -0.49 -2.59 -5.40
CA VAL A 114 -0.27 -4.00 -5.70
C VAL A 114 0.69 -4.18 -6.89
N ASN A 115 0.62 -3.31 -7.89
CA ASN A 115 1.52 -3.37 -9.05
C ASN A 115 2.99 -3.12 -8.69
N GLU A 116 3.26 -2.50 -7.56
CA GLU A 116 4.61 -2.27 -7.05
C GLU A 116 5.21 -3.52 -6.39
N TYR A 117 4.36 -4.31 -5.74
CA TYR A 117 4.76 -5.50 -4.99
C TYR A 117 4.62 -6.80 -5.78
N MET A 118 3.65 -6.84 -6.68
CA MET A 118 3.32 -7.98 -7.51
C MET A 118 3.07 -7.48 -8.95
N PRO A 119 4.13 -7.02 -9.66
CA PRO A 119 3.97 -6.40 -10.97
C PRO A 119 3.39 -7.39 -11.98
N LEU A 120 2.35 -6.95 -12.68
CA LEU A 120 1.76 -7.66 -13.81
C LEU A 120 1.84 -6.81 -15.08
N THR A 121 1.96 -7.46 -16.21
CA THR A 121 1.72 -6.81 -17.50
C THR A 121 0.22 -6.55 -17.69
N LYS A 122 -0.13 -5.64 -18.61
CA LYS A 122 -1.55 -5.39 -18.96
C LYS A 122 -2.28 -6.68 -19.31
N LYS A 123 -1.66 -7.54 -20.13
CA LYS A 123 -2.23 -8.81 -20.57
C LYS A 123 -2.53 -9.73 -19.38
N GLU A 124 -1.58 -9.87 -18.46
CA GLU A 124 -1.73 -10.71 -17.27
C GLU A 124 -2.80 -10.17 -16.31
N ALA A 125 -2.82 -8.85 -16.09
CA ALA A 125 -3.82 -8.22 -15.24
C ALA A 125 -5.24 -8.42 -15.79
N LEU A 126 -5.45 -8.18 -17.09
CA LEU A 126 -6.74 -8.39 -17.74
C LEU A 126 -7.14 -9.86 -17.73
N ALA A 127 -6.21 -10.80 -17.96
CA ALA A 127 -6.48 -12.24 -17.91
C ALA A 127 -6.93 -12.71 -16.52
N GLN A 128 -6.48 -12.03 -15.46
CA GLN A 128 -6.92 -12.28 -14.09
C GLN A 128 -8.17 -11.49 -13.69
N GLY A 129 -8.80 -10.76 -14.62
CA GLY A 129 -10.01 -10.00 -14.39
C GLY A 129 -9.79 -8.65 -13.68
N PHE A 130 -8.56 -8.18 -13.57
CA PHE A 130 -8.29 -6.83 -13.05
C PHE A 130 -8.54 -5.77 -14.13
N ARG A 131 -8.93 -4.58 -13.70
CA ARG A 131 -8.99 -3.40 -14.57
C ARG A 131 -7.59 -2.87 -14.85
N TRP A 132 -7.41 -2.19 -15.97
CA TRP A 132 -6.16 -1.52 -16.35
C TRP A 132 -6.43 -0.11 -16.85
N GLN A 133 -5.69 0.87 -16.35
CA GLN A 133 -5.80 2.25 -16.78
C GLN A 133 -4.76 2.55 -17.86
N ASP A 134 -5.22 2.81 -19.10
CA ASP A 134 -4.32 3.12 -20.23
C ASP A 134 -3.81 4.56 -20.17
N ASN A 135 -4.63 5.49 -19.72
CA ASN A 135 -4.34 6.92 -19.74
C ASN A 135 -4.04 7.44 -18.32
N ILE A 136 -2.93 6.99 -17.73
CA ILE A 136 -2.49 7.56 -16.44
C ILE A 136 -2.06 9.01 -16.67
N PRO A 137 -2.70 10.01 -16.02
CA PRO A 137 -2.33 11.41 -16.18
C PRO A 137 -0.86 11.64 -15.86
N SER A 138 -0.16 12.30 -16.75
CA SER A 138 1.22 12.73 -16.53
C SER A 138 1.53 13.99 -17.32
N THR A 139 2.44 14.81 -16.83
CA THR A 139 2.96 15.97 -17.54
C THR A 139 4.30 15.64 -18.15
N SER A 140 4.56 16.13 -19.35
CA SER A 140 5.84 16.06 -20.04
C SER A 140 5.95 17.24 -21.02
N GLY A 141 7.16 17.65 -21.38
CA GLY A 141 7.38 18.74 -22.32
C GLY A 141 7.03 20.14 -21.79
N GLN A 142 6.83 20.28 -20.48
CA GLN A 142 6.56 21.56 -19.81
C GLN A 142 7.73 21.98 -18.91
N GLU A 143 8.86 21.32 -19.03
CA GLU A 143 10.04 21.65 -18.26
C GLU A 143 10.56 23.05 -18.58
N THR A 144 10.86 23.80 -17.55
CA THR A 144 11.48 25.14 -17.64
C THR A 144 12.99 25.07 -17.40
N LEU A 145 13.43 24.04 -16.68
CA LEU A 145 14.85 23.81 -16.42
C LEU A 145 15.25 22.37 -16.76
N LYS A 146 16.22 22.24 -17.68
CA LYS A 146 16.75 20.94 -18.04
C LYS A 146 17.68 20.40 -16.96
N PRO A 147 17.77 19.08 -16.76
CA PRO A 147 18.64 18.47 -15.75
C PRO A 147 20.12 18.86 -15.86
N GLU A 148 20.61 19.12 -17.08
CA GLU A 148 21.99 19.53 -17.34
C GLU A 148 22.30 20.93 -16.77
N ASN A 149 21.28 21.78 -16.63
CA ASN A 149 21.38 23.16 -16.14
C ASN A 149 21.12 23.29 -14.64
N LEU A 150 20.93 22.18 -13.95
CA LEU A 150 20.78 22.17 -12.51
C LEU A 150 22.06 22.68 -11.80
N PRO A 151 21.94 23.56 -10.80
CA PRO A 151 23.09 23.95 -9.99
C PRO A 151 23.75 22.72 -9.37
N LYS A 152 25.04 22.53 -9.61
CA LYS A 152 25.80 21.38 -9.11
C LYS A 152 26.21 21.56 -7.65
N ASN A 153 26.42 22.82 -7.21
CA ASN A 153 26.82 23.10 -5.86
C ASN A 153 25.60 23.44 -4.99
N PRO A 154 25.40 22.73 -3.87
CA PRO A 154 24.30 23.00 -2.96
C PRO A 154 24.25 24.44 -2.40
N LYS A 155 25.38 25.15 -2.39
CA LYS A 155 25.42 26.57 -1.97
C LYS A 155 24.66 27.48 -2.92
N ASP A 156 24.57 27.11 -4.20
CA ASP A 156 23.93 27.90 -5.24
C ASP A 156 22.40 27.66 -5.34
N TYR A 157 21.84 26.77 -4.49
CA TYR A 157 20.41 26.54 -4.45
C TYR A 157 19.69 27.74 -3.85
N ASN A 158 18.74 28.26 -4.60
CA ASN A 158 17.90 29.39 -4.22
C ASN A 158 16.41 29.05 -4.33
N ASP A 159 15.57 29.92 -3.84
CA ASP A 159 14.12 29.73 -3.84
C ASP A 159 13.47 29.81 -5.24
N ASP A 160 14.17 30.32 -6.25
CA ASP A 160 13.65 30.37 -7.61
C ASP A 160 13.48 28.95 -8.21
N LEU A 161 14.26 27.99 -7.74
CA LEU A 161 14.12 26.58 -8.11
C LEU A 161 12.75 26.00 -7.81
N ILE A 162 11.97 26.59 -6.92
CA ILE A 162 10.57 26.19 -6.61
C ILE A 162 9.66 26.45 -7.81
N LYS A 163 9.97 27.50 -8.58
CA LYS A 163 9.18 27.91 -9.75
C LYS A 163 9.44 27.00 -10.96
N GLU A 164 10.59 26.34 -10.95
CA GLU A 164 11.04 25.52 -12.07
C GLU A 164 10.31 24.18 -12.16
N ILE A 165 10.11 23.74 -13.38
CA ILE A 165 9.58 22.42 -13.72
C ILE A 165 10.74 21.61 -14.31
N PHE A 166 11.03 20.47 -13.71
CA PHE A 166 12.12 19.60 -14.11
C PHE A 166 11.61 18.44 -14.95
N ALA A 167 12.36 18.00 -15.93
CA ALA A 167 12.12 16.74 -16.62
C ALA A 167 12.91 15.61 -15.96
N CYS A 168 12.26 14.50 -15.67
CA CYS A 168 12.92 13.31 -15.16
C CYS A 168 13.85 12.70 -16.21
N MET A 169 15.12 12.49 -15.90
CA MET A 169 16.09 11.88 -16.83
C MET A 169 15.72 10.45 -17.23
N ASN A 170 14.89 9.75 -16.45
CA ASN A 170 14.54 8.36 -16.72
C ASN A 170 13.22 8.22 -17.50
N CYS A 171 12.12 8.81 -17.03
CA CYS A 171 10.78 8.62 -17.60
C CYS A 171 10.23 9.85 -18.34
N ARG A 172 10.97 10.96 -18.40
CA ARG A 172 10.61 12.22 -19.04
C ARG A 172 9.40 12.94 -18.43
N LYS A 173 8.76 12.39 -17.39
CA LYS A 173 7.67 13.07 -16.68
C LYS A 173 8.19 14.31 -15.97
N ASN A 174 7.37 15.35 -15.95
CA ASN A 174 7.68 16.58 -15.23
C ASN A 174 7.51 16.38 -13.72
N TYR A 175 8.34 17.06 -12.94
CA TYR A 175 8.23 17.12 -11.47
C TYR A 175 8.70 18.48 -10.97
N ARG A 176 8.31 18.82 -9.75
CA ARG A 176 8.74 20.04 -9.05
C ARG A 176 9.34 19.69 -7.70
N LEU A 177 10.12 20.62 -7.19
CA LEU A 177 10.65 20.58 -5.83
C LEU A 177 9.87 21.56 -4.95
N ILE A 178 9.71 21.24 -3.68
CA ILE A 178 9.13 22.16 -2.70
C ILE A 178 10.24 22.85 -1.91
N SER A 179 9.95 24.01 -1.33
CA SER A 179 10.92 24.83 -0.56
C SER A 179 11.63 24.02 0.54
N ARG A 180 10.88 23.21 1.29
CA ARG A 180 11.45 22.35 2.33
C ARG A 180 12.45 21.33 1.79
N GLU A 181 12.20 20.80 0.61
CA GLU A 181 13.08 19.81 -0.06
C GLU A 181 14.38 20.49 -0.52
N ILE A 182 14.30 21.66 -1.12
CA ILE A 182 15.48 22.46 -1.52
C ILE A 182 16.32 22.84 -0.30
N GLY A 183 15.70 23.35 0.75
CA GLY A 183 16.37 23.66 2.01
C GLY A 183 17.04 22.45 2.66
N PHE A 184 16.43 21.27 2.54
CA PHE A 184 17.03 20.03 3.01
C PHE A 184 18.29 19.66 2.23
N TYR A 185 18.24 19.69 0.90
CA TYR A 185 19.42 19.40 0.07
C TYR A 185 20.55 20.41 0.31
N LYS A 186 20.21 21.70 0.42
CA LYS A 186 21.19 22.76 0.72
C LYS A 186 21.87 22.53 2.08
N ARG A 187 21.12 22.26 3.13
CA ARG A 187 21.62 22.05 4.49
C ARG A 187 22.52 20.82 4.61
N LEU A 188 22.20 19.76 3.90
CA LEU A 188 22.98 18.51 3.95
C LEU A 188 24.05 18.42 2.86
N GLY A 189 24.21 19.44 2.03
CA GLY A 189 25.17 19.41 0.93
C GLY A 189 24.87 18.37 -0.12
N LEU A 190 23.59 18.03 -0.34
CA LEU A 190 23.16 16.99 -1.26
C LEU A 190 22.81 17.55 -2.64
N PRO A 191 23.07 16.81 -3.73
CA PRO A 191 22.65 17.23 -5.06
C PRO A 191 21.13 17.16 -5.23
N ILE A 192 20.57 18.08 -6.01
CA ILE A 192 19.18 18.02 -6.44
C ILE A 192 18.96 16.76 -7.29
N PRO A 193 17.92 15.96 -7.01
CA PRO A 193 17.65 14.76 -7.77
C PRO A 193 17.27 15.06 -9.22
N THR A 194 17.91 14.41 -10.18
CA THR A 194 17.61 14.49 -11.60
C THR A 194 16.51 13.52 -12.05
N LYS A 195 16.03 12.68 -11.15
CA LYS A 195 14.93 11.73 -11.37
C LYS A 195 13.74 12.08 -10.50
N CYS A 196 12.53 11.95 -11.02
CA CYS A 196 11.29 12.15 -10.26
C CYS A 196 11.20 11.17 -9.09
N PHE A 197 10.29 11.47 -8.17
CA PHE A 197 10.05 10.65 -6.98
C PHE A 197 9.81 9.17 -7.34
N ASN A 198 8.93 8.90 -8.29
CA ASN A 198 8.57 7.53 -8.68
C ASN A 198 9.79 6.75 -9.20
N CYS A 199 10.59 7.32 -10.10
CA CYS A 199 11.78 6.63 -10.59
C CYS A 199 12.84 6.40 -9.50
N ARG A 200 12.95 7.31 -8.51
CA ARG A 200 13.80 7.12 -7.34
C ARG A 200 13.28 6.01 -6.44
N HIS A 201 11.96 5.94 -6.27
CA HIS A 201 11.28 4.91 -5.51
C HIS A 201 11.42 3.53 -6.17
N GLU A 202 11.09 3.40 -7.46
CA GLU A 202 11.29 2.17 -8.25
C GLU A 202 12.71 1.61 -8.15
N ARG A 203 13.72 2.50 -8.19
CA ARG A 203 15.13 2.09 -8.02
C ARG A 203 15.37 1.44 -6.65
N ARG A 204 14.78 2.00 -5.57
CA ARG A 204 14.90 1.40 -4.23
C ARG A 204 14.13 0.09 -4.13
N MET A 205 12.96 0.00 -4.76
CA MET A 205 12.17 -1.23 -4.80
C MET A 205 12.88 -2.37 -5.53
N LYS A 206 13.53 -2.07 -6.64
CA LYS A 206 14.34 -3.05 -7.41
C LYS A 206 15.59 -3.54 -6.67
N ALA A 207 16.05 -2.83 -5.65
CA ALA A 207 17.21 -3.23 -4.85
C ALA A 207 16.87 -4.20 -3.71
N ARG A 208 15.61 -4.59 -3.56
CA ARG A 208 15.17 -5.56 -2.55
C ARG A 208 14.65 -6.84 -3.21
N ASN A 209 14.63 -7.92 -2.45
CA ASN A 209 13.98 -9.14 -2.89
C ASN A 209 12.47 -8.90 -3.10
N PRO A 210 11.87 -9.54 -4.10
CA PRO A 210 10.43 -9.49 -4.31
C PRO A 210 9.67 -10.16 -3.15
N ARG A 211 8.37 -9.92 -3.05
CA ARG A 211 7.53 -10.55 -2.02
C ARG A 211 7.09 -11.98 -2.36
N THR A 212 7.35 -12.42 -3.58
CA THR A 212 7.15 -13.81 -3.97
C THR A 212 8.05 -14.71 -3.17
N LEU A 213 7.55 -15.87 -2.77
CA LEU A 213 8.28 -16.88 -2.01
C LEU A 213 8.48 -18.12 -2.88
N TRP A 214 9.65 -18.70 -2.77
CA TRP A 214 10.07 -19.93 -3.48
C TRP A 214 10.55 -20.98 -2.51
N ASN A 215 10.39 -22.23 -2.91
CA ASN A 215 11.00 -23.35 -2.21
C ASN A 215 12.51 -23.39 -2.49
N ALA A 216 13.29 -23.65 -1.45
CA ALA A 216 14.74 -23.82 -1.52
C ALA A 216 15.19 -24.89 -0.54
N LYS A 217 16.47 -25.24 -0.60
CA LYS A 217 17.14 -26.10 0.38
C LYS A 217 18.20 -25.31 1.14
N CYS A 218 18.28 -25.56 2.44
CA CYS A 218 19.34 -24.99 3.25
C CYS A 218 20.72 -25.48 2.75
N ALA A 219 21.61 -24.55 2.46
CA ALA A 219 22.95 -24.87 1.92
C ALA A 219 23.83 -25.70 2.87
N LYS A 220 23.50 -25.80 4.18
CA LYS A 220 24.26 -26.59 5.16
C LYS A 220 23.60 -27.93 5.49
N CYS A 221 22.32 -27.94 5.84
CA CYS A 221 21.62 -29.12 6.34
C CYS A 221 20.61 -29.74 5.36
N ASN A 222 20.46 -29.20 4.16
CA ASN A 222 19.52 -29.65 3.12
C ASN A 222 18.02 -29.63 3.51
N LYS A 223 17.67 -29.03 4.65
CA LYS A 223 16.28 -28.87 5.05
C LYS A 223 15.52 -27.99 4.01
N ASN A 224 14.31 -28.40 3.66
CA ASN A 224 13.43 -27.56 2.85
C ASN A 224 13.09 -26.28 3.60
N ILE A 225 13.20 -25.15 2.92
CA ILE A 225 12.91 -23.81 3.42
C ILE A 225 12.11 -23.02 2.38
N ILE A 226 11.47 -21.96 2.83
CA ILE A 226 10.81 -20.99 1.95
C ILE A 226 11.64 -19.70 2.02
N THR A 227 11.89 -19.10 0.85
CA THR A 227 12.75 -17.93 0.73
C THR A 227 12.21 -16.92 -0.29
N SER A 228 12.57 -15.65 -0.15
CA SER A 228 12.33 -14.60 -1.14
C SER A 228 13.40 -14.53 -2.25
N TYR A 229 14.40 -15.39 -2.21
CA TYR A 229 15.37 -15.53 -3.29
C TYR A 229 14.78 -16.37 -4.41
N LYS A 230 14.69 -15.81 -5.61
CA LYS A 230 14.21 -16.54 -6.80
C LYS A 230 15.20 -17.64 -7.21
N PRO A 231 14.78 -18.64 -8.01
CA PRO A 231 15.62 -19.80 -8.35
C PRO A 231 17.02 -19.43 -8.90
N GLU A 232 17.11 -18.41 -9.76
CA GLU A 232 18.39 -17.97 -10.33
C GLU A 232 19.32 -17.37 -9.27
N ASP A 233 18.77 -16.70 -8.27
CA ASP A 233 19.54 -16.15 -7.14
C ASP A 233 19.99 -17.25 -6.17
N GLN A 234 19.23 -18.36 -6.07
CA GLN A 234 19.58 -19.51 -5.23
C GLN A 234 20.84 -20.25 -5.73
N GLU A 235 21.18 -20.11 -7.02
CA GLU A 235 22.43 -20.63 -7.58
C GLU A 235 23.64 -19.77 -7.20
N ILE A 236 23.41 -18.49 -6.93
CA ILE A 236 24.47 -17.50 -6.63
C ILE A 236 24.71 -17.37 -5.13
N TYR A 237 23.63 -17.38 -4.33
CA TYR A 237 23.68 -17.13 -2.89
C TYR A 237 23.52 -18.42 -2.08
N LYS A 238 24.32 -18.56 -1.02
CA LYS A 238 24.13 -19.62 -0.03
C LYS A 238 22.99 -19.23 0.91
N ILE A 239 21.89 -19.96 0.85
CA ILE A 239 20.71 -19.69 1.67
C ILE A 239 20.66 -20.73 2.79
N TYR A 240 20.56 -20.26 4.03
CA TYR A 240 20.52 -21.11 5.21
C TYR A 240 19.13 -21.10 5.87
N CYS A 241 18.75 -22.19 6.53
CA CYS A 241 17.67 -22.14 7.50
C CYS A 241 18.13 -21.32 8.73
N GLU A 242 17.18 -20.82 9.51
CA GLU A 242 17.46 -19.98 10.67
C GLU A 242 18.53 -20.56 11.59
N LYS A 243 18.39 -21.85 11.97
CA LYS A 243 19.35 -22.53 12.83
C LYS A 243 20.78 -22.55 12.25
N CYS A 244 20.91 -22.87 10.96
CA CYS A 244 22.21 -22.90 10.31
C CYS A 244 22.80 -21.51 10.10
N TYR A 245 21.94 -20.51 9.83
CA TYR A 245 22.35 -19.11 9.72
C TYR A 245 22.93 -18.60 11.04
N GLN A 246 22.26 -18.85 12.14
CA GLN A 246 22.76 -18.48 13.48
C GLN A 246 24.10 -19.13 13.80
N GLN A 247 24.34 -20.38 13.36
CA GLN A 247 25.61 -21.08 13.59
C GLN A 247 26.76 -20.62 12.68
N GLU A 248 26.47 -20.06 11.51
CA GLU A 248 27.50 -19.68 10.53
C GLU A 248 27.85 -18.17 10.61
N VAL A 249 26.94 -17.35 11.15
CA VAL A 249 27.08 -15.90 11.11
C VAL A 249 27.28 -15.28 12.51
N TYR A 250 26.88 -15.99 13.55
CA TYR A 250 27.06 -15.60 14.96
C TYR A 250 27.83 -16.68 15.73
#